data_802b378b3478c86fb8b2bc14c09354e4
#
_entry.id   802b378b3478c86fb8b2bc14c09354e4
#
_cell.length_a   1.000
_cell.length_b   1.000
_cell.length_c   1.000
_cell.angle_alpha   90.00
_cell.angle_beta   90.00
_cell.angle_gamma   90.00
#
_symmetry.space_group_name_H-M   'P 1'
#
loop_
_entity.id
_entity.type
_entity.pdbx_description
1 polymer ?
#
loop_
_entity_poly.entity_id
_entity_poly.type
_entity_poly.pdbx_seq_one_letter_code
_entity_poly.pdbx_strand_id
1 'polypeptide(L)'
;NFKGAPTVYENDKDITVFKLLNFQNASKVFLSGNFNDWSTGQTPMQKTDSGWVAEVKLKPGKYFYKFIIDGQWMQDINNNLRESDGHNNYNSTYYHYNYNFKLEGLTDKKNIILAGSFNNWNEKELKMQKTATGWVLPMFLKDGTHTYKFIADGEWIFSNPAGWYG
;
A
#
# COMPACT_ATOMS: atom_id res chain seq x y z
N ASN A 1 -8.68 -12.02 -0.50
CA ASN A 1 -7.42 -12.40 0.16
C ASN A 1 -6.40 -12.80 -0.88
N PHE A 2 -5.36 -12.01 -1.02
CA PHE A 2 -4.23 -12.36 -1.87
C PHE A 2 -3.48 -13.51 -1.22
N LYS A 3 -3.39 -14.64 -1.90
CA LYS A 3 -2.76 -15.85 -1.36
C LYS A 3 -1.36 -16.12 -1.91
N GLY A 4 -0.77 -15.20 -2.61
CA GLY A 4 0.56 -15.35 -3.17
C GLY A 4 1.56 -14.37 -2.58
N ALA A 5 2.81 -14.44 -3.01
CA ALA A 5 3.78 -13.42 -2.68
C ALA A 5 3.33 -12.08 -3.25
N PRO A 6 3.54 -10.97 -2.54
CA PRO A 6 3.14 -9.65 -3.05
C PRO A 6 3.89 -9.33 -4.35
N THR A 7 3.20 -8.66 -5.27
CA THR A 7 3.79 -8.24 -6.54
C THR A 7 4.51 -6.89 -6.43
N VAL A 8 4.29 -6.16 -5.34
CA VAL A 8 4.99 -4.92 -5.07
C VAL A 8 5.33 -4.87 -3.58
N TYR A 9 6.60 -4.62 -3.27
CA TYR A 9 7.07 -4.60 -1.89
C TYR A 9 8.41 -3.90 -1.80
N GLU A 10 8.77 -3.49 -0.58
CA GLU A 10 10.09 -2.94 -0.30
C GLU A 10 11.03 -4.04 0.15
N ASN A 11 12.23 -4.11 -0.44
CA ASN A 11 13.22 -5.10 -0.06
C ASN A 11 14.08 -4.57 1.11
N ASP A 12 15.05 -5.39 1.56
CA ASP A 12 15.92 -5.06 2.69
C ASP A 12 16.92 -3.92 2.40
N LYS A 13 16.99 -3.45 1.17
CA LYS A 13 17.83 -2.31 0.75
C LYS A 13 17.02 -1.03 0.58
N ASP A 14 15.76 -1.01 1.05
CA ASP A 14 14.84 0.10 0.91
C ASP A 14 14.54 0.45 -0.55
N ILE A 15 14.55 -0.56 -1.42
CA ILE A 15 14.19 -0.42 -2.82
C ILE A 15 12.83 -1.09 -3.04
N THR A 16 11.94 -0.43 -3.77
CA THR A 16 10.63 -1.00 -4.09
C THR A 16 10.77 -1.90 -5.31
N VAL A 17 10.30 -3.14 -5.15
CA VAL A 17 10.34 -4.16 -6.18
C VAL A 17 8.95 -4.32 -6.76
N PHE A 18 8.84 -4.23 -8.09
CA PHE A 18 7.59 -4.47 -8.81
C PHE A 18 7.77 -5.75 -9.62
N LYS A 19 6.82 -6.68 -9.50
CA LYS A 19 6.85 -7.95 -10.23
C LYS A 19 5.62 -8.10 -11.10
N LEU A 20 5.84 -8.55 -12.31
CA LEU A 20 4.79 -9.00 -13.21
C LEU A 20 5.00 -10.50 -13.41
N LEU A 21 4.03 -11.31 -13.00
CA LEU A 21 4.10 -12.76 -13.15
C LEU A 21 3.67 -13.17 -14.55
N ASN A 22 4.35 -14.18 -15.10
CA ASN A 22 4.09 -14.71 -16.42
C ASN A 22 4.54 -13.75 -17.54
N PHE A 23 3.90 -13.80 -18.70
CA PHE A 23 4.24 -12.99 -19.87
C PHE A 23 5.67 -13.21 -20.38
N GLN A 24 6.20 -14.42 -20.22
CA GLN A 24 7.57 -14.74 -20.68
C GLN A 24 7.74 -14.62 -22.20
N ASN A 25 6.63 -14.66 -22.94
CA ASN A 25 6.65 -14.50 -24.38
C ASN A 25 6.65 -13.05 -24.85
N ALA A 26 6.47 -12.11 -23.93
CA ALA A 26 6.53 -10.68 -24.27
C ALA A 26 7.95 -10.29 -24.63
N SER A 27 8.07 -9.35 -25.56
CA SER A 27 9.38 -8.84 -26.00
C SER A 27 9.89 -7.72 -25.09
N LYS A 28 8.99 -6.84 -24.64
CA LYS A 28 9.34 -5.68 -23.82
C LYS A 28 8.23 -5.43 -22.81
N VAL A 29 8.62 -5.16 -21.58
CA VAL A 29 7.71 -4.73 -20.54
C VAL A 29 8.29 -3.51 -19.85
N PHE A 30 7.46 -2.49 -19.67
CA PHE A 30 7.82 -1.28 -18.96
C PHE A 30 6.89 -1.10 -17.76
N LEU A 31 7.43 -0.52 -16.71
CA LEU A 31 6.67 -0.07 -15.56
C LEU A 31 6.41 1.43 -15.73
N SER A 32 5.16 1.84 -15.57
CA SER A 32 4.76 3.24 -15.68
C SER A 32 3.90 3.63 -14.50
N GLY A 33 4.14 4.81 -13.96
CA GLY A 33 3.38 5.27 -12.81
C GLY A 33 3.65 6.74 -12.53
N ASN A 34 3.01 7.25 -11.48
CA ASN A 34 3.20 8.64 -11.10
C ASN A 34 4.62 8.94 -10.60
N PHE A 35 5.42 7.92 -10.28
CA PHE A 35 6.82 8.09 -9.88
C PHE A 35 7.76 8.35 -11.08
N ASN A 36 7.32 8.13 -12.30
CA ASN A 36 8.10 8.44 -13.50
C ASN A 36 7.28 9.23 -14.53
N ASP A 37 6.28 9.99 -14.05
CA ASP A 37 5.40 10.82 -14.87
C ASP A 37 4.70 10.04 -15.97
N TRP A 38 4.35 8.79 -15.69
CA TRP A 38 3.68 7.89 -16.62
C TRP A 38 4.45 7.70 -17.94
N SER A 39 5.78 7.72 -17.85
CA SER A 39 6.64 7.47 -19.01
C SER A 39 6.42 6.06 -19.56
N THR A 40 6.42 5.94 -20.89
CA THR A 40 6.28 4.67 -21.56
C THR A 40 7.60 3.95 -21.80
N GLY A 41 8.73 4.56 -21.44
CA GLY A 41 10.04 3.98 -21.75
C GLY A 41 11.13 4.19 -20.70
N GLN A 42 10.86 4.95 -19.63
CA GLN A 42 11.88 5.30 -18.64
C GLN A 42 12.27 4.12 -17.75
N THR A 43 11.34 3.22 -17.45
CA THR A 43 11.54 2.15 -16.48
C THR A 43 11.29 0.78 -17.13
N PRO A 44 12.27 0.26 -17.91
CA PRO A 44 12.14 -1.07 -18.48
C PRO A 44 12.21 -2.13 -17.37
N MET A 45 11.41 -3.17 -17.50
CA MET A 45 11.48 -4.32 -16.61
C MET A 45 12.42 -5.36 -17.15
N GLN A 46 13.02 -6.15 -16.27
CA GLN A 46 13.93 -7.21 -16.61
C GLN A 46 13.22 -8.55 -16.56
N LYS A 47 13.45 -9.37 -17.58
CA LYS A 47 12.85 -10.69 -17.66
C LYS A 47 13.49 -11.63 -16.64
N THR A 48 12.65 -12.44 -16.00
CA THR A 48 13.07 -13.49 -15.06
C THR A 48 12.46 -14.81 -15.48
N ASP A 49 12.77 -15.89 -14.77
CA ASP A 49 12.19 -17.21 -15.05
C ASP A 49 10.69 -17.24 -14.87
N SER A 50 10.14 -16.42 -13.98
CA SER A 50 8.71 -16.42 -13.64
C SER A 50 7.94 -15.22 -14.19
N GLY A 51 8.62 -14.29 -14.86
CA GLY A 51 7.97 -13.09 -15.37
C GLY A 51 8.95 -11.94 -15.54
N TRP A 52 8.62 -10.78 -14.96
CA TRP A 52 9.38 -9.54 -15.13
C TRP A 52 9.52 -8.83 -13.78
N VAL A 53 10.61 -8.10 -13.61
CA VAL A 53 10.89 -7.37 -12.37
C VAL A 53 11.47 -6.00 -12.68
N ALA A 54 11.11 -5.02 -11.86
CA ALA A 54 11.74 -3.70 -11.84
C ALA A 54 12.00 -3.29 -10.40
N GLU A 55 13.09 -2.58 -10.18
CA GLU A 55 13.46 -2.03 -8.89
C GLU A 55 13.48 -0.51 -9.01
N VAL A 56 12.76 0.16 -8.11
CA VAL A 56 12.63 1.61 -8.12
C VAL A 56 12.85 2.15 -6.72
N LYS A 57 13.72 3.13 -6.58
CA LYS A 57 13.92 3.80 -5.30
C LYS A 57 12.80 4.81 -5.11
N LEU A 58 11.89 4.55 -4.18
CA LEU A 58 10.75 5.42 -3.89
C LEU A 58 10.86 6.00 -2.49
N LYS A 59 10.46 7.25 -2.34
CA LYS A 59 10.24 7.87 -1.03
C LYS A 59 8.90 7.40 -0.46
N PRO A 60 8.67 7.51 0.85
CA PRO A 60 7.34 7.23 1.38
C PRO A 60 6.29 8.03 0.65
N GLY A 61 5.17 7.37 0.32
CA GLY A 61 4.11 7.99 -0.45
C GLY A 61 3.09 7.00 -0.96
N LYS A 62 2.10 7.56 -1.64
CA LYS A 62 1.08 6.78 -2.34
C LYS A 62 1.40 6.82 -3.83
N TYR A 63 1.46 5.65 -4.45
CA TYR A 63 1.86 5.53 -5.85
C TYR A 63 0.81 4.77 -6.63
N PHE A 64 0.64 5.19 -7.89
CA PHE A 64 -0.17 4.49 -8.88
C PHE A 64 0.73 3.97 -9.98
N TYR A 65 0.44 2.79 -10.50
CA TYR A 65 1.24 2.21 -11.57
C TYR A 65 0.42 1.30 -12.47
N LYS A 66 0.96 1.05 -13.65
CA LYS A 66 0.51 0.03 -14.60
C LYS A 66 1.73 -0.59 -15.28
N PHE A 67 1.53 -1.73 -15.90
CA PHE A 67 2.52 -2.34 -16.77
C PHE A 67 2.20 -2.01 -18.23
N ILE A 68 3.23 -1.91 -19.06
CA ILE A 68 3.09 -1.78 -20.51
C ILE A 68 3.75 -3.00 -21.12
N ILE A 69 2.96 -3.91 -21.65
CA ILE A 69 3.42 -5.20 -22.15
C ILE A 69 3.30 -5.18 -23.66
N ASP A 70 4.45 -5.15 -24.36
CA ASP A 70 4.48 -5.05 -25.82
C ASP A 70 3.56 -3.93 -26.34
N GLY A 71 3.60 -2.77 -25.67
CA GLY A 71 2.80 -1.61 -26.04
C GLY A 71 1.38 -1.58 -25.47
N GLN A 72 0.93 -2.60 -24.76
CA GLN A 72 -0.41 -2.67 -24.19
C GLN A 72 -0.38 -2.36 -22.70
N TRP A 73 -1.20 -1.41 -22.29
CA TRP A 73 -1.34 -1.04 -20.88
C TRP A 73 -2.14 -2.08 -20.13
N MET A 74 -1.66 -2.47 -18.96
CA MET A 74 -2.34 -3.44 -18.11
C MET A 74 -2.16 -3.11 -16.63
N GLN A 75 -3.27 -3.14 -15.88
CA GLN A 75 -3.18 -3.07 -14.42
C GLN A 75 -2.54 -4.34 -13.85
N ASP A 76 -2.07 -4.26 -12.62
CA ASP A 76 -1.54 -5.43 -11.91
C ASP A 76 -2.72 -6.25 -11.38
N ILE A 77 -3.07 -7.31 -12.09
CA ILE A 77 -4.21 -8.17 -11.72
C ILE A 77 -3.95 -8.96 -10.43
N ASN A 78 -2.70 -9.03 -9.98
CA ASN A 78 -2.33 -9.71 -8.74
C ASN A 78 -2.27 -8.76 -7.54
N ASN A 79 -2.60 -7.49 -7.74
CA ASN A 79 -2.68 -6.50 -6.68
C ASN A 79 -4.14 -6.05 -6.52
N ASN A 80 -4.71 -6.33 -5.35
CA ASN A 80 -6.11 -5.98 -5.07
C ASN A 80 -6.32 -4.49 -4.81
N LEU A 81 -5.25 -3.74 -4.50
CA LEU A 81 -5.35 -2.31 -4.30
C LEU A 81 -5.37 -1.60 -5.64
N ARG A 82 -6.46 -0.94 -5.92
CA ARG A 82 -6.62 -0.21 -7.18
C ARG A 82 -7.61 0.94 -7.00
N GLU A 83 -7.46 1.95 -7.83
CA GLU A 83 -8.37 3.08 -7.89
C GLU A 83 -8.75 3.36 -9.33
N SER A 84 -9.96 3.86 -9.55
CA SER A 84 -10.41 4.29 -10.87
C SER A 84 -9.48 5.36 -11.41
N ASP A 85 -9.12 5.25 -12.69
CA ASP A 85 -8.34 6.28 -13.40
C ASP A 85 -9.20 7.39 -13.99
N GLY A 86 -10.52 7.32 -13.77
CA GLY A 86 -11.48 8.29 -14.33
C GLY A 86 -11.88 8.02 -15.79
N HIS A 87 -11.35 6.96 -16.40
CA HIS A 87 -11.57 6.63 -17.82
C HIS A 87 -12.01 5.17 -18.02
N ASN A 88 -12.83 4.67 -17.08
CA ASN A 88 -13.34 3.29 -17.10
C ASN A 88 -12.24 2.22 -16.94
N ASN A 89 -11.12 2.58 -16.33
CA ASN A 89 -10.02 1.68 -16.07
C ASN A 89 -9.50 1.88 -14.65
N TYR A 90 -8.51 1.12 -14.25
CA TYR A 90 -7.98 1.18 -12.90
C TYR A 90 -6.48 1.35 -12.93
N ASN A 91 -5.98 2.12 -11.97
CA ASN A 91 -4.56 2.16 -11.63
C ASN A 91 -4.32 1.24 -10.44
N SER A 92 -3.28 0.43 -10.50
CA SER A 92 -2.83 -0.33 -9.34
C SER A 92 -2.18 0.62 -8.35
N THR A 93 -2.35 0.35 -7.07
CA THR A 93 -1.94 1.27 -6.01
C THR A 93 -0.90 0.61 -5.10
N TYR A 94 0.12 1.37 -4.73
CA TYR A 94 1.11 0.95 -3.76
C TYR A 94 1.36 2.08 -2.76
N TYR A 95 1.39 1.71 -1.46
CA TYR A 95 1.76 2.63 -0.39
C TYR A 95 3.14 2.28 0.14
N HIS A 96 4.06 3.25 0.09
CA HIS A 96 5.29 3.16 0.85
C HIS A 96 5.04 3.85 2.18
N TYR A 97 4.78 3.05 3.23
CA TYR A 97 4.40 3.54 4.54
C TYR A 97 5.59 4.20 5.24
N ASN A 98 5.30 5.22 6.05
CA ASN A 98 6.30 5.90 6.86
C ASN A 98 5.96 5.94 8.34
N TYR A 99 4.81 5.40 8.73
CA TYR A 99 4.38 5.40 10.12
C TYR A 99 3.58 4.13 10.42
N ASN A 100 3.75 3.61 11.64
CA ASN A 100 3.02 2.44 12.08
C ASN A 100 2.28 2.78 13.37
N PHE A 101 0.95 2.90 13.29
CA PHE A 101 0.13 3.10 14.47
C PHE A 101 0.10 1.80 15.26
N LYS A 102 0.38 1.89 16.56
CA LYS A 102 0.39 0.75 17.48
C LYS A 102 -0.47 1.04 18.69
N LEU A 103 -1.23 0.04 19.09
CA LEU A 103 -2.04 0.09 20.29
C LEU A 103 -1.79 -1.19 21.08
N GLU A 104 -1.23 -1.06 22.27
CA GLU A 104 -0.93 -2.22 23.11
C GLU A 104 -2.18 -2.67 23.86
N GLY A 105 -2.34 -3.98 24.00
CA GLY A 105 -3.46 -4.56 24.72
C GLY A 105 -4.73 -4.61 23.89
N LEU A 106 -5.87 -4.58 24.57
CA LEU A 106 -7.21 -4.63 23.97
C LEU A 106 -7.39 -5.84 23.02
N THR A 107 -6.71 -6.94 23.31
CA THR A 107 -6.75 -8.13 22.48
C THR A 107 -8.09 -8.89 22.60
N ASP A 108 -8.92 -8.50 23.56
CA ASP A 108 -10.29 -9.02 23.70
C ASP A 108 -11.29 -8.33 22.77
N LYS A 109 -10.90 -7.21 22.14
CA LYS A 109 -11.80 -6.50 21.22
C LYS A 109 -11.87 -7.22 19.88
N LYS A 110 -13.00 -7.05 19.21
CA LYS A 110 -13.23 -7.66 17.90
C LYS A 110 -12.72 -6.77 16.77
N ASN A 111 -12.91 -5.47 16.89
CA ASN A 111 -12.52 -4.52 15.86
C ASN A 111 -11.98 -3.26 16.51
N ILE A 112 -10.87 -2.76 15.96
CA ILE A 112 -10.38 -1.44 16.34
C ILE A 112 -10.16 -0.65 15.06
N ILE A 113 -10.71 0.57 15.05
CA ILE A 113 -10.65 1.49 13.91
C ILE A 113 -9.86 2.71 14.34
N LEU A 114 -9.00 3.18 13.43
CA LEU A 114 -8.28 4.42 13.58
C LEU A 114 -9.03 5.51 12.83
N ALA A 115 -9.30 6.63 13.48
CA ALA A 115 -9.87 7.81 12.84
C ALA A 115 -9.05 9.03 13.20
N GLY A 116 -8.83 9.90 12.23
CA GLY A 116 -8.00 11.06 12.47
C GLY A 116 -8.16 12.12 11.41
N SER A 117 -7.37 13.18 11.57
CA SER A 117 -7.35 14.30 10.63
C SER A 117 -6.94 13.88 9.21
N PHE A 118 -6.21 12.79 9.06
CA PHE A 118 -5.73 12.28 7.78
C PHE A 118 -6.80 11.55 6.96
N ASN A 119 -7.95 11.21 7.55
CA ASN A 119 -9.05 10.56 6.83
C ASN A 119 -10.41 11.19 7.12
N ASN A 120 -10.42 12.48 7.46
CA ASN A 120 -11.64 13.22 7.80
C ASN A 120 -12.47 12.56 8.92
N TRP A 121 -11.78 11.93 9.85
CA TRP A 121 -12.40 11.26 11.00
C TRP A 121 -13.43 10.19 10.62
N ASN A 122 -13.19 9.52 9.46
CA ASN A 122 -14.05 8.42 9.02
C ASN A 122 -13.92 7.24 10.00
N GLU A 123 -15.04 6.83 10.58
CA GLU A 123 -15.08 5.80 11.62
C GLU A 123 -15.22 4.38 11.07
N LYS A 124 -15.13 4.18 9.76
CA LYS A 124 -15.35 2.87 9.13
C LYS A 124 -14.25 2.43 8.21
N GLU A 125 -13.28 3.29 7.92
CA GLU A 125 -12.31 3.06 6.84
C GLU A 125 -11.07 2.32 7.29
N LEU A 126 -10.39 2.83 8.31
CA LEU A 126 -9.05 2.36 8.69
C LEU A 126 -9.13 1.32 9.80
N LYS A 127 -9.19 0.07 9.40
CA LYS A 127 -9.28 -1.06 10.33
C LYS A 127 -7.88 -1.51 10.73
N MET A 128 -7.61 -1.53 12.02
CA MET A 128 -6.34 -2.02 12.54
C MET A 128 -6.24 -3.53 12.45
N GLN A 129 -5.03 -4.03 12.37
CA GLN A 129 -4.72 -5.45 12.33
C GLN A 129 -4.36 -5.93 13.73
N LYS A 130 -4.97 -7.02 14.15
CA LYS A 130 -4.72 -7.60 15.46
C LYS A 130 -3.38 -8.36 15.46
N THR A 131 -2.62 -8.18 16.52
CA THR A 131 -1.39 -8.93 16.78
C THR A 131 -1.54 -9.74 18.06
N ALA A 132 -0.50 -10.47 18.44
CA ALA A 132 -0.54 -11.25 19.68
C ALA A 132 -0.68 -10.38 20.92
N THR A 133 -0.19 -9.13 20.89
CA THR A 133 -0.14 -8.24 22.05
C THR A 133 -0.93 -6.96 21.91
N GLY A 134 -1.54 -6.74 20.75
CA GLY A 134 -2.27 -5.50 20.51
C GLY A 134 -2.73 -5.36 19.08
N TRP A 135 -2.59 -4.14 18.54
CA TRP A 135 -3.10 -3.80 17.22
C TRP A 135 -2.11 -2.90 16.50
N VAL A 136 -2.02 -3.04 15.18
CA VAL A 136 -1.11 -2.23 14.34
C VAL A 136 -1.82 -1.79 13.07
N LEU A 137 -1.37 -0.66 12.53
CA LEU A 137 -1.79 -0.21 11.20
C LEU A 137 -0.68 0.64 10.57
N PRO A 138 0.02 0.11 9.56
CA PRO A 138 0.97 0.91 8.80
C PRO A 138 0.23 1.91 7.91
N MET A 139 0.75 3.13 7.82
CA MET A 139 0.17 4.18 7.00
C MET A 139 1.24 5.08 6.41
N PHE A 140 0.90 5.73 5.31
CA PHE A 140 1.63 6.88 4.82
C PHE A 140 0.96 8.15 5.36
N LEU A 141 1.73 8.99 6.05
CA LEU A 141 1.28 10.29 6.52
C LEU A 141 2.14 11.39 5.89
N LYS A 142 1.48 12.42 5.38
CA LYS A 142 2.17 13.61 4.91
C LYS A 142 2.81 14.35 6.09
N ASP A 143 3.83 15.13 5.82
CA ASP A 143 4.44 15.96 6.84
C ASP A 143 3.41 16.90 7.46
N GLY A 144 3.55 17.13 8.77
CA GLY A 144 2.65 18.01 9.49
C GLY A 144 2.16 17.38 10.79
N THR A 145 1.21 18.07 11.40
CA THR A 145 0.60 17.63 12.65
C THR A 145 -0.67 16.82 12.35
N HIS A 146 -0.77 15.66 12.97
CA HIS A 146 -1.94 14.79 12.82
C HIS A 146 -2.54 14.50 14.18
N THR A 147 -3.86 14.53 14.24
CA THR A 147 -4.62 14.15 15.43
C THR A 147 -5.42 12.90 15.13
N TYR A 148 -5.55 12.02 16.11
CA TYR A 148 -6.22 10.75 15.90
C TYR A 148 -6.76 10.16 17.19
N LYS A 149 -7.68 9.22 17.05
CA LYS A 149 -8.24 8.43 18.15
C LYS A 149 -8.54 7.02 17.65
N PHE A 150 -8.68 6.11 18.59
CA PHE A 150 -9.09 4.74 18.31
C PHE A 150 -10.54 4.51 18.69
N ILE A 151 -11.21 3.65 17.92
CA ILE A 151 -12.58 3.23 18.19
C ILE A 151 -12.55 1.72 18.37
N ALA A 152 -12.77 1.25 19.60
CA ALA A 152 -12.76 -0.18 19.92
C ALA A 152 -14.18 -0.67 20.08
N ASP A 153 -14.60 -1.59 19.21
CA ASP A 153 -15.95 -2.16 19.19
C ASP A 153 -17.03 -1.07 19.29
N GLY A 154 -16.85 0.02 18.53
CA GLY A 154 -17.81 1.12 18.45
C GLY A 154 -17.65 2.21 19.51
N GLU A 155 -16.73 2.05 20.44
CA GLU A 155 -16.51 3.04 21.51
C GLU A 155 -15.19 3.77 21.32
N TRP A 156 -15.21 5.10 21.45
CA TRP A 156 -14.01 5.90 21.41
C TRP A 156 -13.11 5.64 22.62
N ILE A 157 -11.80 5.52 22.37
CA ILE A 157 -10.79 5.36 23.41
C ILE A 157 -10.07 6.69 23.59
N PHE A 158 -10.10 7.24 24.79
CA PHE A 158 -9.47 8.53 25.10
C PHE A 158 -8.00 8.41 25.48
N SER A 159 -7.57 7.20 25.85
CA SER A 159 -6.16 6.89 26.09
C SER A 159 -5.94 5.42 25.80
N ASN A 160 -4.73 5.04 25.39
CA ASN A 160 -4.42 3.64 25.27
C ASN A 160 -4.09 3.04 26.66
N PRO A 161 -4.09 1.70 26.79
CA PRO A 161 -3.80 1.07 28.08
C PRO A 161 -2.41 1.37 28.66
N ALA A 162 -1.47 1.81 27.82
CA ALA A 162 -0.14 2.20 28.28
C ALA A 162 -0.06 3.66 28.74
N GLY A 163 -1.19 4.36 28.76
CA GLY A 163 -1.28 5.70 29.27
C GLY A 163 -1.93 6.67 28.31
N TRP A 164 -1.47 6.75 27.06
CA TRP A 164 -2.09 7.64 26.10
C TRP A 164 -1.40 7.57 24.73
N TYR A 165 -2.00 8.22 23.77
CA TYR A 165 -1.52 8.31 22.40
C TYR A 165 -1.46 9.78 22.01
N GLY A 166 -0.47 10.11 21.27
CA GLY A 166 -0.27 11.50 20.88
C GLY A 166 0.05 11.64 19.43
#